data_442f95f5ba565c7d790cd8ebdc8b03ce
#
_entry.id   442f95f5ba565c7d790cd8ebdc8b03ce
#
_cell.length_a   1.000
_cell.length_b   1.000
_cell.length_c   1.000
_cell.angle_alpha   90.00
_cell.angle_beta   90.00
_cell.angle_gamma   90.00
#
_symmetry.space_group_name_H-M   'P 1'
#
loop_
_entity.id
_entity.type
_entity.pdbx_description
1 polymer ?
#
loop_
_entity_poly.entity_id
_entity_poly.type
_entity_poly.pdbx_seq_one_letter_code
_entity_poly.pdbx_strand_id
1 'polypeptide(L)'
;TYSITGWRLGYCIAPENIIEQIKKVHDFLTVGAAAPLQEAAVVGLEFSDAYYDELQKLYTHKKDLFINGLKELNIPHTEPQGAYYVMVDISEFGYDSDLDFCVDLIKNVGVAAVPGSSFFKEKENRYIRFHFAKKDETLLAALERLKDMRAKMPYKKTVG
;
A
#
# COMPACT_ATOMS: atom_id res chain seq x y z
N THR A 1 -6.51 0.05 -10.56
CA THR A 1 -7.00 -0.76 -11.69
C THR A 1 -6.46 -0.22 -13.02
N TYR A 2 -6.66 1.05 -13.31
CA TYR A 2 -6.33 1.66 -14.63
C TYR A 2 -5.03 2.48 -14.62
N SER A 3 -4.21 2.39 -13.56
CA SER A 3 -2.96 3.16 -13.39
C SER A 3 -3.13 4.69 -13.48
N ILE A 4 -4.30 5.19 -13.16
CA ILE A 4 -4.70 6.61 -13.25
C ILE A 4 -4.82 7.28 -11.88
N THR A 5 -4.09 6.85 -10.88
CA THR A 5 -4.18 7.35 -9.50
C THR A 5 -4.09 8.89 -9.41
N GLY A 6 -3.29 9.52 -10.27
CA GLY A 6 -3.13 10.98 -10.36
C GLY A 6 -4.37 11.72 -10.83
N TRP A 7 -5.30 11.07 -11.49
CA TRP A 7 -6.56 11.69 -11.98
C TRP A 7 -7.53 12.02 -10.84
N ARG A 8 -7.32 11.44 -9.66
CA ARG A 8 -8.19 11.63 -8.49
C ARG A 8 -9.66 11.34 -8.78
N LEU A 9 -9.92 10.37 -9.65
CA LEU A 9 -11.24 9.91 -10.06
C LEU A 9 -11.60 8.61 -9.37
N GLY A 10 -12.84 8.50 -8.94
CA GLY A 10 -13.45 7.31 -8.38
C GLY A 10 -14.96 7.36 -8.54
N TYR A 11 -15.64 6.27 -8.25
CA TYR A 11 -17.08 6.19 -8.27
C TYR A 11 -17.62 5.43 -7.06
N CYS A 12 -18.87 5.72 -6.73
CA CYS A 12 -19.60 5.05 -5.65
C CYS A 12 -20.90 4.48 -6.21
N ILE A 13 -21.19 3.23 -5.85
CA ILE A 13 -22.45 2.56 -6.17
C ILE A 13 -23.16 2.25 -4.86
N ALA A 14 -24.38 2.73 -4.71
CA ALA A 14 -25.22 2.48 -3.53
C ALA A 14 -26.71 2.63 -3.90
N PRO A 15 -27.65 2.21 -3.04
CA PRO A 15 -29.07 2.48 -3.21
C PRO A 15 -29.36 3.98 -3.38
N GLU A 16 -30.41 4.30 -4.15
CA GLU A 16 -30.73 5.68 -4.53
C GLU A 16 -30.82 6.66 -3.35
N ASN A 17 -31.49 6.26 -2.28
CA ASN A 17 -31.64 7.07 -1.07
C ASN A 17 -30.30 7.43 -0.40
N ILE A 18 -29.30 6.56 -0.51
CA ILE A 18 -27.94 6.79 0.00
C ILE A 18 -27.19 7.72 -0.96
N ILE A 19 -27.27 7.46 -2.27
CA ILE A 19 -26.62 8.29 -3.30
C ILE A 19 -27.12 9.73 -3.23
N GLU A 20 -28.40 9.97 -3.01
CA GLU A 20 -28.95 11.32 -2.88
C GLU A 20 -28.37 12.09 -1.69
N GLN A 21 -28.06 11.42 -0.59
CA GLN A 21 -27.37 12.07 0.55
C GLN A 21 -25.89 12.30 0.26
N ILE A 22 -25.22 11.33 -0.38
CA ILE A 22 -23.83 11.48 -0.80
C ILE A 22 -23.66 12.66 -1.75
N LYS A 23 -24.53 12.80 -2.75
CA LYS A 23 -24.52 13.93 -3.69
C LYS A 23 -24.56 15.27 -2.98
N LYS A 24 -25.44 15.45 -2.00
CA LYS A 24 -25.55 16.71 -1.24
C LYS A 24 -24.26 17.07 -0.53
N VAL A 25 -23.58 16.09 0.10
CA VAL A 25 -22.32 16.31 0.78
C VAL A 25 -21.19 16.55 -0.22
N HIS A 26 -21.14 15.76 -1.27
CA HIS A 26 -20.09 15.82 -2.29
C HIS A 26 -20.10 17.15 -3.05
N ASP A 27 -21.28 17.70 -3.34
CA ASP A 27 -21.43 18.99 -4.00
C ASP A 27 -20.74 20.12 -3.21
N PHE A 28 -20.88 20.12 -1.88
CA PHE A 28 -20.18 21.09 -1.02
C PHE A 28 -18.69 20.82 -0.85
N LEU A 29 -18.25 19.55 -0.91
CA LEU A 29 -16.84 19.21 -0.68
C LEU A 29 -15.98 19.41 -1.94
N THR A 30 -16.47 19.04 -3.11
CA THR A 30 -15.66 18.97 -4.34
C THR A 30 -16.38 19.46 -5.60
N VAL A 31 -17.66 19.79 -5.53
CA VAL A 31 -18.55 20.14 -6.66
C VAL A 31 -18.74 18.96 -7.62
N GLY A 32 -17.65 18.36 -8.10
CA GLY A 32 -17.67 17.20 -8.98
C GLY A 32 -16.29 16.88 -9.55
N ALA A 33 -16.14 15.69 -10.11
CA ALA A 33 -14.96 15.29 -10.83
C ALA A 33 -14.90 15.97 -12.21
N ALA A 34 -13.69 16.23 -12.73
CA ALA A 34 -13.50 16.84 -14.03
C ALA A 34 -14.16 16.03 -15.16
N ALA A 35 -15.09 16.64 -15.92
CA ALA A 35 -15.86 15.96 -16.96
C ALA A 35 -14.99 15.24 -18.01
N PRO A 36 -13.88 15.83 -18.53
CA PRO A 36 -13.01 15.12 -19.48
C PRO A 36 -12.40 13.82 -18.91
N LEU A 37 -12.11 13.79 -17.61
CA LEU A 37 -11.57 12.60 -16.96
C LEU A 37 -12.66 11.54 -16.73
N GLN A 38 -13.90 11.95 -16.50
CA GLN A 38 -15.02 11.03 -16.41
C GLN A 38 -15.26 10.32 -17.75
N GLU A 39 -15.27 11.07 -18.86
CA GLU A 39 -15.37 10.51 -20.22
C GLU A 39 -14.21 9.53 -20.52
N ALA A 40 -12.99 9.93 -20.20
CA ALA A 40 -11.83 9.05 -20.40
C ALA A 40 -11.89 7.77 -19.55
N ALA A 41 -12.52 7.82 -18.37
CA ALA A 41 -12.66 6.64 -17.50
C ALA A 41 -13.66 5.60 -18.06
N VAL A 42 -14.62 6.01 -18.90
CA VAL A 42 -15.54 5.10 -19.57
C VAL A 42 -14.77 4.05 -20.39
N VAL A 43 -13.71 4.45 -21.08
CA VAL A 43 -12.84 3.52 -21.85
C VAL A 43 -12.31 2.42 -20.96
N GLY A 44 -11.88 2.74 -19.72
CA GLY A 44 -11.42 1.75 -18.77
C GLY A 44 -12.52 0.80 -18.28
N LEU A 45 -13.74 1.32 -18.09
CA LEU A 45 -14.89 0.51 -17.67
C LEU A 45 -15.38 -0.45 -18.78
N GLU A 46 -15.05 -0.16 -20.04
CA GLU A 46 -15.37 -0.99 -21.19
C GLU A 46 -14.30 -2.04 -21.53
N PHE A 47 -13.22 -2.12 -20.76
CA PHE A 47 -12.20 -3.15 -20.95
C PHE A 47 -12.80 -4.54 -20.75
N SER A 48 -12.36 -5.48 -21.60
CA SER A 48 -12.77 -6.88 -21.52
C SER A 48 -12.20 -7.59 -20.28
N ASP A 49 -12.79 -8.73 -19.94
CA ASP A 49 -12.31 -9.58 -18.83
C ASP A 49 -10.83 -9.94 -18.96
N ALA A 50 -10.34 -10.09 -20.20
CA ALA A 50 -8.93 -10.38 -20.47
C ALA A 50 -7.97 -9.34 -19.84
N TYR A 51 -8.35 -8.06 -19.83
CA TYR A 51 -7.57 -7.00 -19.16
C TYR A 51 -7.46 -7.25 -17.65
N TYR A 52 -8.58 -7.61 -17.03
CA TYR A 52 -8.61 -7.86 -15.58
C TYR A 52 -7.86 -9.14 -15.20
N ASP A 53 -7.95 -10.19 -16.03
CA ASP A 53 -7.20 -11.43 -15.86
C ASP A 53 -5.68 -11.19 -15.93
N GLU A 54 -5.23 -10.41 -16.91
CA GLU A 54 -3.82 -10.03 -17.04
C GLU A 54 -3.34 -9.20 -15.85
N LEU A 55 -4.15 -8.23 -15.40
CA LEU A 55 -3.86 -7.41 -14.24
C LEU A 55 -3.74 -8.27 -12.97
N GLN A 56 -4.65 -9.23 -12.79
CA GLN A 56 -4.62 -10.16 -11.66
C GLN A 56 -3.36 -11.04 -11.69
N LYS A 57 -3.01 -11.61 -12.84
CA LYS A 57 -1.78 -12.39 -12.99
C LYS A 57 -0.54 -11.58 -12.67
N LEU A 58 -0.46 -10.35 -13.18
CA LEU A 58 0.65 -9.45 -12.92
C LEU A 58 0.83 -9.17 -11.42
N TYR A 59 -0.26 -8.83 -10.72
CA TYR A 59 -0.16 -8.49 -9.30
C TYR A 59 -0.02 -9.72 -8.41
N THR A 60 -0.55 -10.88 -8.80
CA THR A 60 -0.29 -12.15 -8.12
C THR A 60 1.20 -12.49 -8.17
N HIS A 61 1.82 -12.41 -9.35
CA HIS A 61 3.26 -12.61 -9.50
C HIS A 61 4.08 -11.70 -8.58
N LYS A 62 3.79 -10.38 -8.59
CA LYS A 62 4.51 -9.41 -7.77
C LYS A 62 4.31 -9.63 -6.27
N LYS A 63 3.09 -9.97 -5.88
CA LYS A 63 2.77 -10.36 -4.51
C LYS A 63 3.60 -11.57 -4.09
N ASP A 64 3.54 -12.64 -4.87
CA ASP A 64 4.22 -13.89 -4.53
C ASP A 64 5.74 -13.69 -4.44
N LEU A 65 6.33 -12.94 -5.38
CA LEU A 65 7.74 -12.60 -5.35
C LEU A 65 8.13 -11.89 -4.05
N PHE A 66 7.39 -10.85 -3.67
CA PHE A 66 7.74 -10.04 -2.51
C PHE A 66 7.42 -10.73 -1.18
N ILE A 67 6.25 -11.38 -1.08
CA ILE A 67 5.83 -12.11 0.12
C ILE A 67 6.72 -13.32 0.40
N ASN A 68 7.08 -14.10 -0.62
CA ASN A 68 8.01 -15.21 -0.44
C ASN A 68 9.38 -14.71 0.02
N GLY A 69 9.88 -13.62 -0.54
CA GLY A 69 11.11 -13.00 -0.07
C GLY A 69 11.05 -12.56 1.41
N LEU A 70 9.93 -11.96 1.85
CA LEU A 70 9.74 -11.62 3.27
C LEU A 70 9.69 -12.87 4.15
N LYS A 71 9.05 -13.97 3.70
CA LYS A 71 9.01 -15.26 4.40
C LYS A 71 10.42 -15.86 4.55
N GLU A 72 11.21 -15.88 3.47
CA GLU A 72 12.59 -16.36 3.49
C GLU A 72 13.47 -15.58 4.48
N LEU A 73 13.24 -14.27 4.61
CA LEU A 73 13.94 -13.41 5.55
C LEU A 73 13.38 -13.48 6.98
N ASN A 74 12.34 -14.28 7.21
CA ASN A 74 11.63 -14.39 8.48
C ASN A 74 11.14 -13.02 8.98
N ILE A 75 10.68 -12.15 8.09
CA ILE A 75 10.11 -10.84 8.41
C ILE A 75 8.60 -11.02 8.63
N PRO A 76 8.07 -10.80 9.85
CA PRO A 76 6.65 -10.95 10.15
C PRO A 76 5.80 -9.96 9.35
N HIS A 77 4.76 -10.45 8.69
CA HIS A 77 3.90 -9.64 7.84
C HIS A 77 2.49 -10.19 7.75
N THR A 78 1.55 -9.35 7.30
CA THR A 78 0.18 -9.77 6.98
C THR A 78 0.14 -10.50 5.64
N GLU A 79 -0.82 -11.40 5.44
CA GLU A 79 -1.07 -12.02 4.14
C GLU A 79 -2.05 -11.15 3.33
N PRO A 80 -1.60 -10.51 2.23
CA PRO A 80 -2.48 -9.65 1.44
C PRO A 80 -3.54 -10.46 0.68
N GLN A 81 -4.81 -10.10 0.83
CA GLN A 81 -5.94 -10.70 0.10
C GLN A 81 -6.42 -9.83 -1.06
N GLY A 82 -5.93 -8.61 -1.18
CA GLY A 82 -6.27 -7.66 -2.24
C GLY A 82 -5.35 -6.46 -2.24
N ALA A 83 -5.55 -5.56 -3.19
CA ALA A 83 -4.67 -4.42 -3.46
C ALA A 83 -3.21 -4.85 -3.71
N TYR A 84 -2.25 -3.97 -3.44
CA TYR A 84 -0.82 -4.22 -3.66
C TYR A 84 0.03 -3.77 -2.46
N TYR A 85 -0.54 -3.90 -1.27
CA TYR A 85 0.10 -3.51 -0.01
C TYR A 85 0.31 -4.70 0.92
N VAL A 86 1.35 -4.62 1.73
CA VAL A 86 1.62 -5.55 2.83
C VAL A 86 2.02 -4.77 4.08
N MET A 87 1.47 -5.16 5.23
CA MET A 87 1.89 -4.64 6.53
C MET A 87 2.96 -5.56 7.11
N VAL A 88 4.07 -4.96 7.53
CA VAL A 88 5.19 -5.66 8.18
C VAL A 88 5.24 -5.28 9.63
N ASP A 89 5.29 -6.27 10.50
CA ASP A 89 5.39 -6.10 11.95
C ASP A 89 6.85 -5.80 12.34
N ILE A 90 7.06 -4.66 13.00
CA ILE A 90 8.37 -4.17 13.44
C ILE A 90 8.55 -4.21 14.97
N SER A 91 7.65 -4.91 15.68
CA SER A 91 7.66 -4.98 17.14
C SER A 91 9.00 -5.47 17.69
N GLU A 92 9.68 -6.37 16.97
CA GLU A 92 10.99 -6.90 17.38
C GLU A 92 12.07 -5.83 17.56
N PHE A 93 11.94 -4.65 16.92
CA PHE A 93 12.95 -3.58 16.99
C PHE A 93 12.73 -2.60 18.15
N GLY A 94 11.62 -2.68 18.88
CA GLY A 94 11.35 -1.89 20.07
C GLY A 94 11.21 -0.37 19.85
N TYR A 95 10.71 0.04 18.69
CA TYR A 95 10.43 1.44 18.39
C TYR A 95 9.07 1.87 18.94
N ASP A 96 9.03 3.03 19.59
CA ASP A 96 7.78 3.67 20.05
C ASP A 96 7.05 4.41 18.91
N SER A 97 7.74 4.63 17.78
CA SER A 97 7.26 5.36 16.62
C SER A 97 7.63 4.60 15.34
N ASP A 98 6.63 4.22 14.58
CA ASP A 98 6.81 3.61 13.26
C ASP A 98 7.37 4.62 12.23
N LEU A 99 7.13 5.91 12.40
CA LEU A 99 7.75 6.97 11.61
C LEU A 99 9.27 7.00 11.81
N ASP A 100 9.73 6.96 13.07
CA ASP A 100 11.17 6.93 13.38
C ASP A 100 11.82 5.67 12.81
N PHE A 101 11.13 4.52 12.91
CA PHE A 101 11.57 3.30 12.26
C PHE A 101 11.71 3.48 10.74
N CYS A 102 10.72 4.04 10.07
CA CYS A 102 10.77 4.29 8.62
C CYS A 102 11.94 5.20 8.23
N VAL A 103 12.22 6.25 9.02
CA VAL A 103 13.35 7.16 8.78
C VAL A 103 14.69 6.43 8.93
N ASP A 104 14.85 5.63 9.99
CA ASP A 104 16.06 4.85 10.22
C ASP A 104 16.23 3.73 9.18
N LEU A 105 15.13 3.10 8.73
CA LEU A 105 15.14 2.11 7.66
C LEU A 105 15.70 2.68 6.35
N ILE A 106 15.28 3.91 5.99
CA ILE A 106 15.83 4.59 4.81
C ILE A 106 17.32 4.87 4.99
N LYS A 107 17.73 5.40 6.14
CA LYS A 107 19.11 5.82 6.39
C LYS A 107 20.07 4.65 6.45
N ASN A 108 19.69 3.56 7.13
CA ASN A 108 20.60 2.47 7.48
C ASN A 108 20.52 1.29 6.49
N VAL A 109 19.34 1.04 5.92
CA VAL A 109 19.06 -0.09 5.02
C VAL A 109 18.84 0.36 3.57
N GLY A 110 18.38 1.59 3.38
CA GLY A 110 18.10 2.16 2.05
C GLY A 110 16.82 1.65 1.41
N VAL A 111 15.83 1.28 2.24
CA VAL A 111 14.50 0.86 1.79
C VAL A 111 13.45 1.78 2.40
N ALA A 112 12.55 2.30 1.57
CA ALA A 112 11.47 3.18 2.02
C ALA A 112 10.21 2.39 2.33
N ALA A 113 9.57 2.71 3.45
CA ALA A 113 8.24 2.24 3.85
C ALA A 113 7.36 3.41 4.29
N VAL A 114 6.08 3.17 4.43
CA VAL A 114 5.13 4.15 4.96
C VAL A 114 4.75 3.75 6.39
N PRO A 115 4.72 4.68 7.36
CA PRO A 115 4.26 4.40 8.71
C PRO A 115 2.85 3.81 8.72
N GLY A 116 2.68 2.69 9.42
CA GLY A 116 1.40 1.99 9.49
C GLY A 116 0.35 2.75 10.27
N SER A 117 0.76 3.50 11.30
CA SER A 117 -0.11 4.35 12.12
C SER A 117 -1.01 5.28 11.31
N SER A 118 -0.59 5.68 10.10
CA SER A 118 -1.40 6.49 9.19
C SER A 118 -2.68 5.80 8.69
N PHE A 119 -2.84 4.49 8.92
CA PHE A 119 -3.96 3.69 8.40
C PHE A 119 -4.87 3.11 9.49
N PHE A 120 -4.57 3.38 10.76
CA PHE A 120 -5.36 2.92 11.90
C PHE A 120 -6.04 4.11 12.59
N LYS A 121 -7.24 3.89 13.12
CA LYS A 121 -7.96 4.87 13.93
C LYS A 121 -7.32 5.02 15.31
N GLU A 122 -6.98 3.89 15.92
CA GLU A 122 -6.32 3.84 17.22
C GLU A 122 -4.79 3.91 17.04
N LYS A 123 -4.07 4.34 18.07
CA LYS A 123 -2.62 4.42 18.02
C LYS A 123 -2.01 3.01 17.86
N GLU A 124 -1.46 2.73 16.69
CA GLU A 124 -0.84 1.47 16.33
C GLU A 124 0.49 1.74 15.63
N ASN A 125 1.62 1.57 16.34
CA ASN A 125 2.96 1.91 15.85
C ASN A 125 3.81 0.67 15.50
N ARG A 126 3.26 -0.54 15.60
CA ARG A 126 4.03 -1.76 15.35
C ARG A 126 4.07 -2.19 13.90
N TYR A 127 3.45 -1.45 12.98
CA TYR A 127 3.42 -1.80 11.56
C TYR A 127 4.01 -0.71 10.69
N ILE A 128 4.70 -1.15 9.64
CA ILE A 128 5.03 -0.33 8.48
C ILE A 128 4.38 -0.95 7.24
N ARG A 129 4.12 -0.15 6.21
CA ARG A 129 3.49 -0.62 4.98
C ARG A 129 4.44 -0.53 3.81
N PHE A 130 4.65 -1.66 3.13
CA PHE A 130 5.24 -1.72 1.81
C PHE A 130 4.18 -1.84 0.72
N HIS A 131 4.58 -1.58 -0.52
CA HIS A 131 3.78 -1.92 -1.70
C HIS A 131 4.64 -2.66 -2.73
N PHE A 132 4.01 -3.64 -3.39
CA PHE A 132 4.69 -4.45 -4.41
C PHE A 132 4.32 -4.06 -5.85
N ALA A 133 3.65 -2.92 -6.07
CA ALA A 133 3.40 -2.35 -7.39
C ALA A 133 4.66 -1.68 -7.96
N LYS A 134 5.72 -2.46 -8.13
CA LYS A 134 7.04 -2.05 -8.65
C LYS A 134 7.51 -3.05 -9.71
N LYS A 135 8.59 -2.71 -10.41
CA LYS A 135 9.29 -3.67 -11.26
C LYS A 135 9.94 -4.76 -10.41
N ASP A 136 10.07 -5.97 -10.95
CA ASP A 136 10.64 -7.11 -10.21
C ASP A 136 12.06 -6.83 -9.73
N GLU A 137 12.88 -6.14 -10.54
CA GLU A 137 14.23 -5.76 -10.15
C GLU A 137 14.24 -4.86 -8.92
N THR A 138 13.26 -3.97 -8.78
CA THR A 138 13.11 -3.08 -7.62
C THR A 138 12.73 -3.87 -6.37
N LEU A 139 11.81 -4.83 -6.51
CA LEU A 139 11.40 -5.71 -5.40
C LEU A 139 12.55 -6.59 -4.94
N LEU A 140 13.28 -7.21 -5.86
CA LEU A 140 14.45 -8.02 -5.56
C LEU A 140 15.55 -7.20 -4.89
N ALA A 141 15.84 -5.99 -5.37
CA ALA A 141 16.81 -5.09 -4.77
C ALA A 141 16.40 -4.65 -3.36
N ALA A 142 15.10 -4.45 -3.10
CA ALA A 142 14.60 -4.16 -1.77
C ALA A 142 14.78 -5.36 -0.82
N LEU A 143 14.41 -6.56 -1.26
CA LEU A 143 14.59 -7.80 -0.50
C LEU A 143 16.07 -8.05 -0.17
N GLU A 144 16.97 -7.83 -1.12
CA GLU A 144 18.42 -7.97 -0.90
C GLU A 144 18.92 -7.04 0.21
N ARG A 145 18.47 -5.78 0.23
CA ARG A 145 18.79 -4.83 1.29
C ARG A 145 18.16 -5.20 2.64
N LEU A 146 16.95 -5.72 2.63
CA LEU A 146 16.23 -6.14 3.85
C LEU A 146 16.89 -7.33 4.55
N LYS A 147 17.74 -8.13 3.88
CA LYS A 147 18.55 -9.18 4.51
C LYS A 147 19.35 -8.66 5.70
N ASP A 148 19.89 -7.46 5.56
CA ASP A 148 20.71 -6.84 6.59
C ASP A 148 19.92 -6.00 7.59
N MET A 149 18.60 -5.98 7.50
CA MET A 149 17.75 -5.08 8.31
C MET A 149 18.03 -5.26 9.81
N ARG A 150 18.03 -6.51 10.33
CA ARG A 150 18.28 -6.78 11.75
C ARG A 150 19.69 -6.38 12.21
N ALA A 151 20.68 -6.46 11.32
CA ALA A 151 22.06 -6.08 11.64
C ALA A 151 22.28 -4.56 11.60
N LYS A 152 21.55 -3.85 10.74
CA LYS A 152 21.75 -2.42 10.49
C LYS A 152 20.77 -1.52 11.26
N MET A 153 19.64 -2.07 11.71
CA MET A 153 18.66 -1.29 12.46
C MET A 153 19.00 -1.27 13.95
N PRO A 154 19.00 -0.09 14.59
CA PRO A 154 19.20 0.00 16.02
C PRO A 154 18.03 -0.63 16.77
N TYR A 155 18.34 -1.48 17.74
CA TYR A 155 17.33 -1.99 18.67
C TYR A 155 17.07 -0.93 19.73
N LYS A 156 15.84 -0.41 19.78
CA LYS A 156 15.41 0.55 20.80
C LYS A 156 14.67 -0.22 21.89
N LYS A 157 15.38 -0.56 23.00
CA LYS A 157 14.70 -1.08 24.19
C LYS A 157 13.68 -0.05 24.67
N THR A 158 12.41 -0.46 24.77
CA THR A 158 11.43 0.28 25.57
C THR A 158 11.97 0.37 26.99
N VAL A 159 12.29 1.58 27.45
CA VAL A 159 12.58 1.80 28.86
C VAL A 159 11.24 1.66 29.57
N GLY A 160 11.04 0.53 30.29
CA GLY A 160 9.86 0.25 31.10
C GLY A 160 9.76 1.16 32.30
#